data_8e117ff9bd7dd1b1a7fd76cdec181b5c
#
_entry.id   8e117ff9bd7dd1b1a7fd76cdec181b5c
#
_cell.length_a   1.000
_cell.length_b   1.000
_cell.length_c   1.000
_cell.angle_alpha   90.00
_cell.angle_beta   90.00
_cell.angle_gamma   90.00
#
_symmetry.space_group_name_H-M   'P 1'
#
loop_
_entity.id
_entity.type
_entity.pdbx_description
1 polymer ?
#
loop_
_entity_poly.entity_id
_entity_poly.type
_entity_poly.pdbx_seq_one_letter_code
_entity_poly.pdbx_strand_id
1 'polypeptide(L)'
;MINIKAGKSGYFSKPSQTLDPHLFDGEHLKPDVRTRLNLLLLDYLDYHYHNAESWTMVWLAGSGISYQWSADRGNGDLDVLFGIDYDKFLESNPDYSYMSREEIAECIDNDLRISLWPKTSHINFSYDAEDYWTLGQDYEVTFFLNPMVDNRANGITNIRPYAAYNITLDEWTTKPPKTPETNFPEEFERQANDNKLLVKTLSDRYNSINSDRSMSIPNSPRYINAQTHVNHIKAEAQSLYDSIHTGRKAAFQSNGGGYSDFYNYQWQKAKADGLVTTLNEIING
;
A
#
# COMPACT_ATOMS: atom_id res chain seq x y z
N MET A 1 -24.95 -9.04 -2.22
CA MET A 1 -24.46 -9.80 -3.40
C MET A 1 -23.17 -9.17 -3.87
N ILE A 2 -22.07 -9.91 -3.84
CA ILE A 2 -20.74 -9.45 -4.24
C ILE A 2 -20.60 -9.62 -5.75
N ASN A 3 -20.15 -8.56 -6.44
CA ASN A 3 -19.93 -8.55 -7.88
C ASN A 3 -18.55 -7.96 -8.19
N ILE A 4 -17.84 -8.57 -9.13
CA ILE A 4 -16.57 -8.04 -9.61
C ILE A 4 -16.83 -6.72 -10.34
N LYS A 5 -16.24 -5.64 -9.83
CA LYS A 5 -16.27 -4.32 -10.45
C LYS A 5 -14.86 -3.93 -10.85
N ALA A 6 -14.67 -3.44 -12.07
CA ALA A 6 -13.38 -2.95 -12.51
C ALA A 6 -12.81 -1.94 -11.50
N GLY A 7 -11.56 -2.15 -11.14
CA GLY A 7 -10.81 -1.27 -10.25
C GLY A 7 -10.01 -0.23 -11.02
N LYS A 8 -9.16 0.50 -10.30
CA LYS A 8 -8.26 1.50 -10.90
C LYS A 8 -6.81 1.04 -10.70
N SER A 9 -6.03 1.01 -11.79
CA SER A 9 -4.59 0.82 -11.73
C SER A 9 -3.91 1.70 -12.77
N GLY A 10 -2.92 2.46 -12.34
CA GLY A 10 -2.07 3.27 -13.22
C GLY A 10 -1.07 2.48 -14.04
N TYR A 11 -0.84 1.25 -13.66
CA TYR A 11 0.17 0.38 -14.23
C TYR A 11 0.00 0.14 -15.75
N PHE A 12 -1.25 0.01 -16.21
CA PHE A 12 -1.59 -0.20 -17.61
C PHE A 12 -1.93 1.07 -18.39
N SER A 13 -1.81 2.23 -17.75
CA SER A 13 -2.14 3.50 -18.39
C SER A 13 -0.94 4.04 -19.18
N LYS A 14 -1.21 4.83 -20.21
CA LYS A 14 -0.18 5.55 -20.94
C LYS A 14 0.56 6.48 -19.95
N PRO A 15 1.89 6.43 -19.91
CA PRO A 15 2.67 7.32 -19.05
C PRO A 15 2.42 8.80 -19.37
N SER A 16 2.40 9.63 -18.34
CA SER A 16 2.38 11.08 -18.46
C SER A 16 3.73 11.62 -18.94
N GLN A 17 3.72 12.81 -19.53
CA GLN A 17 4.96 13.46 -20.00
C GLN A 17 5.77 14.06 -18.84
N THR A 18 5.11 14.35 -17.72
CA THR A 18 5.70 14.96 -16.52
C THR A 18 5.38 14.10 -15.30
N LEU A 19 6.11 14.30 -14.23
CA LEU A 19 5.69 13.91 -12.89
C LEU A 19 4.44 14.72 -12.49
N ASP A 20 3.75 14.32 -11.44
CA ASP A 20 2.56 15.01 -10.97
C ASP A 20 2.89 16.49 -10.63
N PRO A 21 2.33 17.47 -11.37
CA PRO A 21 2.64 18.89 -11.18
C PRO A 21 2.08 19.46 -9.86
N HIS A 22 1.20 18.75 -9.16
CA HIS A 22 0.77 19.13 -7.82
C HIS A 22 1.85 18.83 -6.77
N LEU A 23 2.64 17.76 -6.99
CA LEU A 23 3.70 17.32 -6.09
C LEU A 23 5.07 17.84 -6.49
N PHE A 24 5.35 17.93 -7.79
CA PHE A 24 6.67 18.23 -8.33
C PHE A 24 6.71 19.52 -9.12
N ASP A 25 7.86 20.19 -9.06
CA ASP A 25 8.29 21.20 -10.02
C ASP A 25 9.44 20.60 -10.84
N GLY A 26 9.13 20.22 -12.09
CA GLY A 26 10.02 19.39 -12.90
C GLY A 26 10.28 18.02 -12.24
N GLU A 27 11.52 17.78 -11.82
CA GLU A 27 11.93 16.54 -11.12
C GLU A 27 12.16 16.76 -9.61
N HIS A 28 11.88 17.94 -9.08
CA HIS A 28 12.06 18.28 -7.67
C HIS A 28 10.72 18.25 -6.93
N LEU A 29 10.68 17.57 -5.79
CA LEU A 29 9.52 17.62 -4.91
C LEU A 29 9.35 19.05 -4.39
N LYS A 30 8.12 19.57 -4.47
CA LYS A 30 7.83 20.94 -4.00
C LYS A 30 8.14 21.07 -2.51
N PRO A 31 8.77 22.18 -2.08
CA PRO A 31 9.19 22.36 -0.69
C PRO A 31 8.03 22.29 0.32
N ASP A 32 6.85 22.78 -0.05
CA ASP A 32 5.66 22.73 0.79
C ASP A 32 5.11 21.32 0.93
N VAL A 33 5.10 20.52 -0.16
CA VAL A 33 4.72 19.09 -0.11
C VAL A 33 5.70 18.33 0.76
N ARG A 34 7.01 18.54 0.55
CA ARG A 34 8.07 17.91 1.34
C ARG A 34 7.92 18.20 2.82
N THR A 35 7.76 19.47 3.17
CA THR A 35 7.62 19.92 4.55
C THR A 35 6.38 19.30 5.20
N ARG A 36 5.26 19.32 4.52
CA ARG A 36 3.99 18.77 5.06
C ARG A 36 4.07 17.27 5.31
N LEU A 37 4.56 16.48 4.36
CA LEU A 37 4.70 15.03 4.53
C LEU A 37 5.65 14.69 5.68
N ASN A 38 6.75 15.44 5.81
CA ASN A 38 7.71 15.23 6.87
C ASN A 38 7.11 15.58 8.25
N LEU A 39 6.44 16.74 8.36
CA LEU A 39 5.79 17.15 9.61
C LEU A 39 4.69 16.16 10.02
N LEU A 40 3.85 15.69 9.11
CA LEU A 40 2.82 14.70 9.40
C LEU A 40 3.36 13.47 10.13
N LEU A 41 4.51 12.96 9.69
CA LEU A 41 5.13 11.79 10.30
C LEU A 41 5.88 12.17 11.57
N LEU A 42 6.73 13.19 11.52
CA LEU A 42 7.61 13.54 12.64
C LEU A 42 6.82 14.04 13.85
N ASP A 43 5.82 14.90 13.66
CA ASP A 43 4.96 15.37 14.76
C ASP A 43 4.23 14.20 15.43
N TYR A 44 3.77 13.22 14.63
CA TYR A 44 3.17 12.02 15.17
C TYR A 44 4.17 11.18 15.95
N LEU A 45 5.35 10.94 15.40
CA LEU A 45 6.39 10.16 16.07
C LEU A 45 6.92 10.87 17.31
N ASP A 46 7.12 12.20 17.30
CA ASP A 46 7.56 12.96 18.45
C ASP A 46 6.52 13.05 19.58
N TYR A 47 5.24 12.88 19.24
CA TYR A 47 4.19 12.76 20.26
C TYR A 47 4.27 11.44 21.04
N HIS A 48 4.70 10.36 20.39
CA HIS A 48 4.78 9.02 21.01
C HIS A 48 6.19 8.64 21.45
N TYR A 49 7.19 9.18 20.76
CA TYR A 49 8.62 8.86 20.93
C TYR A 49 9.42 10.16 20.93
N HIS A 50 10.65 10.15 21.46
CA HIS A 50 11.44 11.36 21.53
C HIS A 50 12.41 11.49 20.35
N ASN A 51 12.54 12.74 19.86
CA ASN A 51 13.59 13.15 18.91
C ASN A 51 13.57 12.37 17.59
N ALA A 52 12.37 12.23 17.00
CA ALA A 52 12.11 11.41 15.80
C ALA A 52 13.01 11.78 14.60
N GLU A 53 13.30 13.06 14.39
CA GLU A 53 14.17 13.53 13.32
C GLU A 53 15.59 12.93 13.40
N SER A 54 16.09 12.65 14.60
CA SER A 54 17.45 12.13 14.78
C SER A 54 17.62 10.70 14.30
N TRP A 55 16.56 9.88 14.39
CA TRP A 55 16.62 8.45 14.14
C TRP A 55 15.78 7.98 12.92
N THR A 56 15.00 8.88 12.28
CA THR A 56 14.25 8.54 11.07
C THR A 56 14.95 8.99 9.78
N MET A 57 14.68 8.28 8.70
CA MET A 57 14.91 8.68 7.32
C MET A 57 13.63 8.40 6.54
N VAL A 58 13.14 9.38 5.79
CA VAL A 58 11.80 9.35 5.18
C VAL A 58 11.88 9.41 3.67
N TRP A 59 11.09 8.58 2.98
CA TRP A 59 10.96 8.56 1.53
C TRP A 59 9.51 8.61 1.11
N LEU A 60 9.23 9.37 0.06
CA LEU A 60 8.01 9.24 -0.71
C LEU A 60 8.30 8.24 -1.84
N ALA A 61 7.44 7.22 -2.01
CA ALA A 61 7.68 6.14 -2.95
C ALA A 61 6.41 5.76 -3.74
N GLY A 62 6.55 4.81 -4.63
CA GLY A 62 5.41 4.22 -5.33
C GLY A 62 5.08 4.85 -6.69
N SER A 63 3.91 4.50 -7.20
CA SER A 63 3.47 4.94 -8.54
C SER A 63 3.01 6.39 -8.58
N GLY A 64 2.57 6.96 -7.45
CA GLY A 64 2.13 8.36 -7.34
C GLY A 64 3.24 9.36 -7.68
N ILE A 65 4.51 8.98 -7.48
CA ILE A 65 5.68 9.80 -7.81
C ILE A 65 6.39 9.36 -9.10
N SER A 66 5.69 8.68 -9.97
CA SER A 66 6.23 8.23 -11.26
C SER A 66 5.46 8.87 -12.42
N TYR A 67 5.94 8.64 -13.65
CA TYR A 67 5.22 9.06 -14.86
C TYR A 67 3.91 8.31 -15.11
N GLN A 68 3.53 7.40 -14.22
CA GLN A 68 2.24 6.70 -14.27
C GLN A 68 1.11 7.39 -13.51
N TRP A 69 1.37 8.52 -12.87
CA TRP A 69 0.29 9.37 -12.39
C TRP A 69 -0.58 9.84 -13.56
N SER A 70 -1.83 10.19 -13.30
CA SER A 70 -2.72 10.76 -14.32
C SER A 70 -3.81 11.59 -13.68
N ALA A 71 -3.92 12.84 -14.12
CA ALA A 71 -4.97 13.75 -13.69
C ALA A 71 -6.40 13.22 -13.95
N ASP A 72 -6.57 12.43 -15.02
CA ASP A 72 -7.90 11.85 -15.39
C ASP A 72 -8.40 10.81 -14.39
N ARG A 73 -7.52 10.25 -13.56
CA ARG A 73 -7.87 9.21 -12.56
C ARG A 73 -8.13 9.77 -11.18
N GLY A 74 -7.92 11.07 -11.00
CA GLY A 74 -7.84 11.71 -9.69
C GLY A 74 -6.51 11.43 -8.99
N ASN A 75 -6.36 11.99 -7.80
CA ASN A 75 -5.15 11.83 -7.01
C ASN A 75 -4.91 10.37 -6.64
N GLY A 76 -3.67 9.93 -6.73
CA GLY A 76 -3.26 8.61 -6.27
C GLY A 76 -2.97 8.59 -4.76
N ASP A 77 -2.75 7.39 -4.26
CA ASP A 77 -2.19 7.15 -2.93
C ASP A 77 -0.69 7.54 -2.91
N LEU A 78 -0.29 8.17 -1.83
CA LEU A 78 1.10 8.51 -1.53
C LEU A 78 1.64 7.56 -0.47
N ASP A 79 2.57 6.70 -0.88
CA ASP A 79 3.25 5.76 0.01
C ASP A 79 4.47 6.45 0.63
N VAL A 80 4.40 6.80 1.92
CA VAL A 80 5.52 7.35 2.67
C VAL A 80 6.18 6.23 3.47
N LEU A 81 7.40 5.88 3.09
CA LEU A 81 8.20 4.89 3.79
C LEU A 81 9.23 5.57 4.68
N PHE A 82 9.49 5.01 5.84
CA PHE A 82 10.59 5.47 6.67
C PHE A 82 11.37 4.31 7.28
N GLY A 83 12.64 4.56 7.52
CA GLY A 83 13.55 3.66 8.20
C GLY A 83 13.97 4.23 9.55
N ILE A 84 14.41 3.35 10.45
CA ILE A 84 14.85 3.66 11.80
C ILE A 84 16.34 3.38 11.94
N ASP A 85 17.06 4.31 12.54
CA ASP A 85 18.36 4.08 13.17
C ASP A 85 18.07 3.65 14.61
N TYR A 86 18.09 2.35 14.86
CA TYR A 86 17.68 1.79 16.15
C TYR A 86 18.61 2.19 17.29
N ASP A 87 19.88 2.40 17.03
CA ASP A 87 20.83 2.83 18.07
C ASP A 87 20.47 4.25 18.54
N LYS A 88 20.21 5.18 17.62
CA LYS A 88 19.73 6.52 17.94
C LYS A 88 18.33 6.55 18.51
N PHE A 89 17.46 5.64 18.07
CA PHE A 89 16.14 5.49 18.68
C PHE A 89 16.28 5.15 20.16
N LEU A 90 17.10 4.16 20.52
CA LEU A 90 17.32 3.74 21.90
C LEU A 90 18.05 4.83 22.74
N GLU A 91 18.96 5.59 22.14
CA GLU A 91 19.54 6.75 22.79
C GLU A 91 18.49 7.80 23.17
N SER A 92 17.52 8.03 22.30
CA SER A 92 16.44 9.00 22.53
C SER A 92 15.30 8.44 23.37
N ASN A 93 15.11 7.12 23.37
CA ASN A 93 14.01 6.41 24.00
C ASN A 93 14.51 5.22 24.85
N PRO A 94 15.26 5.47 25.95
CA PRO A 94 15.90 4.43 26.75
C PRO A 94 14.91 3.46 27.41
N ASP A 95 13.66 3.84 27.57
CA ASP A 95 12.60 2.99 28.12
C ASP A 95 12.27 1.78 27.21
N TYR A 96 12.72 1.80 25.95
CA TYR A 96 12.56 0.70 25.00
C TYR A 96 13.78 -0.26 24.96
N SER A 97 14.79 -0.05 25.80
CA SER A 97 16.05 -0.81 25.77
C SER A 97 15.91 -2.31 26.09
N TYR A 98 14.77 -2.74 26.63
CA TYR A 98 14.46 -4.15 26.89
C TYR A 98 13.81 -4.87 25.70
N MET A 99 13.47 -4.13 24.63
CA MET A 99 12.82 -4.65 23.43
C MET A 99 13.85 -4.96 22.34
N SER A 100 13.58 -5.99 21.54
CA SER A 100 14.30 -6.24 20.30
C SER A 100 13.93 -5.20 19.23
N ARG A 101 14.74 -5.10 18.17
CA ARG A 101 14.46 -4.21 17.05
C ARG A 101 13.14 -4.55 16.34
N GLU A 102 12.84 -5.84 16.25
CA GLU A 102 11.60 -6.36 15.67
C GLU A 102 10.38 -5.94 16.49
N GLU A 103 10.47 -6.03 17.82
CA GLU A 103 9.38 -5.60 18.73
C GLU A 103 9.18 -4.09 18.68
N ILE A 104 10.25 -3.29 18.61
CA ILE A 104 10.16 -1.84 18.42
C ILE A 104 9.47 -1.51 17.09
N ALA A 105 9.88 -2.19 16.01
CA ALA A 105 9.28 -2.01 14.69
C ALA A 105 7.78 -2.35 14.70
N GLU A 106 7.40 -3.45 15.34
CA GLU A 106 6.00 -3.89 15.45
C GLU A 106 5.16 -2.88 16.25
N CYS A 107 5.69 -2.36 17.36
CA CYS A 107 5.02 -1.32 18.14
C CYS A 107 4.75 -0.07 17.29
N ILE A 108 5.77 0.46 16.63
CA ILE A 108 5.64 1.68 15.82
C ILE A 108 4.68 1.45 14.64
N ASP A 109 4.78 0.33 13.91
CA ASP A 109 3.89 0.01 12.79
C ASP A 109 2.43 -0.13 13.25
N ASN A 110 2.22 -0.75 14.40
CA ASN A 110 0.88 -0.89 14.99
C ASN A 110 0.29 0.46 15.41
N ASP A 111 1.08 1.32 16.04
CA ASP A 111 0.65 2.66 16.44
C ASP A 111 0.26 3.51 15.22
N LEU A 112 1.04 3.46 14.15
CA LEU A 112 0.72 4.13 12.89
C LEU A 112 -0.60 3.66 12.31
N ARG A 113 -0.82 2.35 12.24
CA ARG A 113 -2.05 1.73 11.70
C ARG A 113 -3.29 2.12 12.47
N ILE A 114 -3.20 2.17 13.79
CA ILE A 114 -4.35 2.44 14.67
C ILE A 114 -4.64 3.94 14.73
N SER A 115 -3.62 4.79 14.77
CA SER A 115 -3.78 6.19 15.15
C SER A 115 -3.54 7.19 14.01
N LEU A 116 -2.59 6.93 13.11
CA LEU A 116 -2.26 7.85 12.03
C LEU A 116 -3.01 7.52 10.72
N TRP A 117 -3.00 6.28 10.27
CA TRP A 117 -3.66 5.89 9.02
C TRP A 117 -5.14 6.28 8.94
N PRO A 118 -5.98 6.11 9.98
CA PRO A 118 -7.36 6.54 9.91
C PRO A 118 -7.53 8.03 9.65
N LYS A 119 -6.51 8.83 9.96
CA LYS A 119 -6.51 10.28 9.76
C LYS A 119 -6.00 10.71 8.38
N THR A 120 -5.17 9.89 7.73
CA THR A 120 -4.47 10.25 6.49
C THR A 120 -4.91 9.43 5.28
N SER A 121 -5.59 8.29 5.50
CA SER A 121 -6.03 7.37 4.44
C SER A 121 -7.44 7.62 3.90
N HIS A 122 -8.12 8.68 4.32
CA HIS A 122 -9.45 9.05 3.83
C HIS A 122 -9.39 10.32 3.00
N ILE A 123 -9.82 10.22 1.74
CA ILE A 123 -9.89 11.31 0.74
C ILE A 123 -10.74 12.49 1.23
N ASN A 124 -11.65 12.28 2.17
CA ASN A 124 -12.56 13.30 2.72
C ASN A 124 -12.02 13.97 4.00
N PHE A 125 -10.74 13.97 4.19
CA PHE A 125 -10.13 14.73 5.26
C PHE A 125 -10.12 16.21 4.87
N SER A 126 -11.29 16.86 4.91
CA SER A 126 -11.39 18.30 4.90
C SER A 126 -11.08 18.79 6.31
N TYR A 127 -9.82 18.95 6.61
CA TYR A 127 -9.44 19.89 7.63
C TYR A 127 -9.58 21.29 7.06
N ASP A 128 -10.05 22.22 7.89
CA ASP A 128 -10.06 23.63 7.55
C ASP A 128 -8.72 24.07 6.95
N ALA A 129 -8.76 25.04 6.04
CA ALA A 129 -7.59 25.49 5.28
C ALA A 129 -6.39 25.98 6.12
N GLU A 130 -6.54 26.08 7.44
CA GLU A 130 -5.49 26.36 8.41
C GLU A 130 -4.74 25.11 8.88
N ASP A 131 -5.24 23.91 8.57
CA ASP A 131 -4.62 22.66 8.96
C ASP A 131 -3.58 22.23 7.94
N TYR A 132 -2.35 22.03 8.38
CA TYR A 132 -1.21 21.58 7.55
C TYR A 132 -1.35 20.15 7.02
N TRP A 133 -2.50 19.52 7.24
CA TRP A 133 -2.83 18.18 6.73
C TRP A 133 -3.26 18.17 5.25
N THR A 134 -3.60 19.30 4.66
CA THR A 134 -3.98 19.35 3.26
C THR A 134 -2.78 19.69 2.39
N LEU A 135 -2.48 18.86 1.41
CA LEU A 135 -1.51 19.15 0.34
C LEU A 135 -2.10 20.08 -0.74
N GLY A 136 -3.21 20.77 -0.46
CA GLY A 136 -3.95 21.58 -1.43
C GLY A 136 -4.80 20.77 -2.40
N GLN A 137 -4.69 19.45 -2.37
CA GLN A 137 -5.52 18.45 -3.04
C GLN A 137 -5.63 17.20 -2.16
N ASP A 138 -6.73 16.48 -2.28
CA ASP A 138 -6.99 15.29 -1.50
C ASP A 138 -6.14 14.12 -1.99
N TYR A 139 -5.02 13.87 -1.31
CA TYR A 139 -4.23 12.66 -1.46
C TYR A 139 -4.46 11.75 -0.26
N GLU A 140 -4.63 10.48 -0.53
CA GLU A 140 -4.52 9.46 0.50
C GLU A 140 -3.03 9.26 0.81
N VAL A 141 -2.64 9.45 2.08
CA VAL A 141 -1.24 9.27 2.50
C VAL A 141 -1.17 8.12 3.48
N THR A 142 -0.36 7.11 3.17
CA THR A 142 -0.08 5.96 4.03
C THR A 142 1.39 5.94 4.44
N PHE A 143 1.64 5.70 5.72
CA PHE A 143 2.98 5.67 6.30
C PHE A 143 3.37 4.23 6.62
N PHE A 144 4.49 3.78 6.07
CA PHE A 144 5.00 2.43 6.25
C PHE A 144 6.37 2.45 6.89
N LEU A 145 6.50 1.76 8.00
CA LEU A 145 7.82 1.44 8.52
C LEU A 145 8.46 0.37 7.64
N ASN A 146 9.70 0.62 7.22
CA ASN A 146 10.53 -0.41 6.61
C ASN A 146 11.35 -1.13 7.70
N PRO A 147 10.95 -2.30 8.17
CA PRO A 147 11.61 -3.00 9.27
C PRO A 147 12.98 -3.56 8.90
N MET A 148 13.28 -3.65 7.60
CA MET A 148 14.55 -4.20 7.10
C MET A 148 15.72 -3.21 7.19
N VAL A 149 15.46 -1.99 7.68
CA VAL A 149 16.40 -0.89 7.62
C VAL A 149 16.99 -0.62 8.97
N ASP A 150 18.16 -1.17 9.15
CA ASP A 150 19.03 -0.90 10.28
C ASP A 150 19.98 0.28 10.04
N ASN A 151 19.87 0.89 8.88
CA ASN A 151 20.75 1.98 8.47
C ASN A 151 19.93 3.08 7.79
N ARG A 152 19.91 4.21 8.43
CA ARG A 152 19.28 5.44 7.98
C ARG A 152 19.59 5.80 6.51
N ALA A 153 20.81 5.54 6.04
CA ALA A 153 21.26 5.92 4.70
C ALA A 153 20.83 4.95 3.58
N ASN A 154 20.68 3.66 3.88
CA ASN A 154 20.49 2.62 2.86
C ASN A 154 19.13 1.94 2.87
N GLY A 155 18.21 2.46 3.66
CA GLY A 155 16.98 1.79 3.99
C GLY A 155 16.10 1.35 2.86
N ILE A 156 15.92 2.23 1.91
CA ILE A 156 15.00 1.98 0.82
C ILE A 156 15.59 1.12 -0.30
N THR A 157 16.92 1.07 -0.41
CA THR A 157 17.58 0.31 -1.48
C THR A 157 17.35 -1.20 -1.37
N ASN A 158 17.07 -1.68 -0.17
CA ASN A 158 16.81 -3.10 0.07
C ASN A 158 15.46 -3.59 -0.47
N ILE A 159 14.47 -2.69 -0.62
CA ILE A 159 13.15 -3.04 -1.16
C ILE A 159 13.01 -2.71 -2.64
N ARG A 160 14.01 -2.09 -3.26
CA ARG A 160 14.09 -1.78 -4.69
C ARG A 160 12.78 -1.16 -5.24
N PRO A 161 12.30 -0.04 -4.68
CA PRO A 161 11.05 0.56 -5.10
C PRO A 161 11.16 1.03 -6.56
N TYR A 162 10.03 1.06 -7.27
CA TYR A 162 9.94 1.57 -8.63
C TYR A 162 10.37 3.04 -8.74
N ALA A 163 9.99 3.84 -7.76
CA ALA A 163 10.42 5.22 -7.58
C ALA A 163 10.52 5.51 -6.08
N ALA A 164 11.52 6.30 -5.68
CA ALA A 164 11.69 6.76 -4.31
C ALA A 164 12.40 8.10 -4.25
N TYR A 165 11.77 9.08 -3.65
CA TYR A 165 12.33 10.38 -3.35
C TYR A 165 12.62 10.48 -1.85
N ASN A 166 13.86 10.76 -1.48
CA ASN A 166 14.25 10.97 -0.09
C ASN A 166 13.76 12.35 0.38
N ILE A 167 12.74 12.37 1.22
CA ILE A 167 12.16 13.60 1.76
C ILE A 167 13.15 14.28 2.71
N THR A 168 13.89 13.50 3.50
CA THR A 168 14.86 14.02 4.46
C THR A 168 16.03 14.72 3.77
N LEU A 169 16.59 14.13 2.71
CA LEU A 169 17.76 14.64 2.00
C LEU A 169 17.42 15.51 0.75
N ASP A 170 16.15 15.58 0.38
CA ASP A 170 15.65 16.33 -0.79
C ASP A 170 16.26 15.85 -2.13
N GLU A 171 16.33 14.54 -2.32
CA GLU A 171 16.93 13.95 -3.51
C GLU A 171 16.28 12.63 -3.93
N TRP A 172 16.43 12.27 -5.20
CA TRP A 172 16.01 10.97 -5.67
C TRP A 172 16.97 9.86 -5.22
N THR A 173 16.44 8.89 -4.49
CA THR A 173 17.14 7.61 -4.25
C THR A 173 16.96 6.68 -5.45
N THR A 174 15.74 6.60 -5.99
CA THR A 174 15.43 5.82 -7.21
C THR A 174 14.55 6.67 -8.12
N LYS A 175 15.07 7.09 -9.27
CA LYS A 175 14.29 7.81 -10.28
C LYS A 175 13.41 6.84 -11.06
N PRO A 176 12.12 7.18 -11.29
CA PRO A 176 11.27 6.39 -12.18
C PRO A 176 11.76 6.51 -13.63
N PRO A 177 11.65 5.45 -14.44
CA PRO A 177 11.95 5.54 -15.86
C PRO A 177 10.95 6.46 -16.55
N LYS A 178 11.43 7.32 -17.49
CA LYS A 178 10.57 8.24 -18.27
C LYS A 178 9.59 7.51 -19.19
N THR A 179 9.97 6.34 -19.64
CA THR A 179 9.15 5.44 -20.46
C THR A 179 9.14 4.09 -19.78
N PRO A 180 8.21 3.85 -18.83
CA PRO A 180 8.07 2.55 -18.22
C PRO A 180 7.68 1.51 -19.29
N GLU A 181 8.15 0.29 -19.10
CA GLU A 181 7.76 -0.81 -19.97
C GLU A 181 6.24 -1.05 -19.84
N THR A 182 5.57 -1.07 -20.98
CA THR A 182 4.11 -1.32 -21.06
C THR A 182 3.80 -2.57 -21.89
N ASN A 183 4.81 -3.18 -22.52
CA ASN A 183 4.67 -4.40 -23.31
C ASN A 183 5.06 -5.60 -22.44
N PHE A 184 4.05 -6.34 -22.01
CA PHE A 184 4.25 -7.56 -21.24
C PHE A 184 4.03 -8.80 -22.11
N PRO A 185 4.67 -9.94 -21.79
CA PRO A 185 4.41 -11.20 -22.48
C PRO A 185 2.93 -11.58 -22.43
N GLU A 186 2.36 -12.10 -23.53
CA GLU A 186 0.96 -12.57 -23.58
C GLU A 186 0.66 -13.63 -22.51
N GLU A 187 1.70 -14.38 -22.12
CA GLU A 187 1.59 -15.36 -21.05
C GLU A 187 1.21 -14.75 -19.70
N PHE A 188 1.65 -13.51 -19.40
CA PHE A 188 1.28 -12.80 -18.18
C PHE A 188 -0.22 -12.55 -18.14
N GLU A 189 -0.80 -12.10 -19.26
CA GLU A 189 -2.24 -11.88 -19.37
C GLU A 189 -3.01 -13.19 -19.18
N ARG A 190 -2.56 -14.27 -19.82
CA ARG A 190 -3.20 -15.59 -19.70
C ARG A 190 -3.22 -16.08 -18.25
N GLN A 191 -2.06 -16.05 -17.57
CA GLN A 191 -1.96 -16.49 -16.17
C GLN A 191 -2.74 -15.57 -15.20
N ALA A 192 -2.78 -14.28 -15.46
CA ALA A 192 -3.58 -13.36 -14.63
C ALA A 192 -5.09 -13.60 -14.82
N ASN A 193 -5.54 -14.00 -16.00
CA ASN A 193 -6.93 -14.35 -16.28
C ASN A 193 -7.40 -15.60 -15.53
N ASP A 194 -6.51 -16.53 -15.20
CA ASP A 194 -6.85 -17.70 -14.36
C ASP A 194 -7.32 -17.24 -12.98
N ASN A 195 -6.69 -16.24 -12.38
CA ASN A 195 -7.13 -15.66 -11.12
C ASN A 195 -8.52 -15.02 -11.22
N LYS A 196 -8.84 -14.38 -12.35
CA LYS A 196 -10.17 -13.80 -12.59
C LYS A 196 -11.27 -14.86 -12.57
N LEU A 197 -11.01 -16.00 -13.18
CA LEU A 197 -11.94 -17.12 -13.16
C LEU A 197 -12.13 -17.69 -11.76
N LEU A 198 -11.03 -17.84 -10.99
CA LEU A 198 -11.08 -18.31 -9.61
C LEU A 198 -11.90 -17.35 -8.73
N VAL A 199 -11.62 -16.05 -8.76
CA VAL A 199 -12.35 -15.05 -7.97
C VAL A 199 -13.82 -15.00 -8.35
N LYS A 200 -14.14 -15.10 -9.64
CA LYS A 200 -15.53 -15.20 -10.11
C LYS A 200 -16.23 -16.41 -9.51
N THR A 201 -15.60 -17.56 -9.53
CA THR A 201 -16.15 -18.80 -8.96
C THR A 201 -16.37 -18.68 -7.46
N LEU A 202 -15.41 -18.09 -6.72
CA LEU A 202 -15.54 -17.83 -5.29
C LEU A 202 -16.70 -16.88 -4.97
N SER A 203 -16.84 -15.80 -5.75
CA SER A 203 -17.92 -14.83 -5.60
C SER A 203 -19.30 -15.44 -5.84
N ASP A 204 -19.43 -16.22 -6.92
CA ASP A 204 -20.69 -16.90 -7.27
C ASP A 204 -21.09 -17.91 -6.16
N ARG A 205 -20.14 -18.72 -5.67
CA ARG A 205 -20.33 -19.68 -4.56
C ARG A 205 -20.71 -18.94 -3.27
N TYR A 206 -19.99 -17.89 -2.91
CA TYR A 206 -20.25 -17.08 -1.73
C TYR A 206 -21.67 -16.50 -1.76
N ASN A 207 -22.06 -15.87 -2.85
CA ASN A 207 -23.39 -15.27 -3.01
C ASN A 207 -24.51 -16.30 -2.86
N SER A 208 -24.36 -17.47 -3.49
CA SER A 208 -25.36 -18.54 -3.43
C SER A 208 -25.51 -19.06 -2.00
N ILE A 209 -24.40 -19.40 -1.34
CA ILE A 209 -24.46 -20.02 0.01
C ILE A 209 -24.82 -18.99 1.07
N ASN A 210 -24.37 -17.74 0.95
CA ASN A 210 -24.75 -16.67 1.87
C ASN A 210 -26.25 -16.31 1.77
N SER A 211 -26.82 -16.40 0.57
CA SER A 211 -28.27 -16.29 0.38
C SER A 211 -29.02 -17.43 1.09
N ASP A 212 -28.57 -18.67 0.92
CA ASP A 212 -29.13 -19.84 1.61
C ASP A 212 -29.04 -19.71 3.14
N ARG A 213 -27.90 -19.22 3.65
CA ARG A 213 -27.70 -18.94 5.08
C ARG A 213 -28.72 -17.93 5.59
N SER A 214 -28.88 -16.79 4.87
CA SER A 214 -29.77 -15.71 5.27
C SER A 214 -31.25 -16.09 5.27
N MET A 215 -31.64 -17.04 4.44
CA MET A 215 -33.01 -17.58 4.38
C MET A 215 -33.26 -18.74 5.36
N SER A 216 -32.24 -19.24 6.04
CA SER A 216 -32.34 -20.36 6.96
C SER A 216 -32.66 -19.89 8.38
N ILE A 217 -33.38 -20.69 9.14
CA ILE A 217 -33.62 -20.44 10.55
C ILE A 217 -32.29 -20.50 11.33
N PRO A 218 -31.94 -19.45 12.11
CA PRO A 218 -30.69 -19.42 12.89
C PRO A 218 -30.55 -20.70 13.75
N ASN A 219 -29.30 -21.21 13.76
CA ASN A 219 -28.95 -22.45 14.48
C ASN A 219 -29.61 -23.74 13.96
N SER A 220 -30.37 -23.71 12.88
CA SER A 220 -30.83 -24.95 12.23
C SER A 220 -29.65 -25.69 11.57
N PRO A 221 -29.75 -27.01 11.33
CA PRO A 221 -28.72 -27.77 10.63
C PRO A 221 -28.36 -27.15 9.25
N ARG A 222 -29.35 -26.62 8.53
CA ARG A 222 -29.15 -25.94 7.25
C ARG A 222 -28.33 -24.65 7.42
N TYR A 223 -28.65 -23.84 8.43
CA TYR A 223 -27.88 -22.61 8.74
C TYR A 223 -26.43 -22.94 9.10
N ILE A 224 -26.21 -23.91 9.99
CA ILE A 224 -24.87 -24.32 10.43
C ILE A 224 -24.05 -24.84 9.25
N ASN A 225 -24.64 -25.67 8.40
CA ASN A 225 -23.97 -26.17 7.21
C ASN A 225 -23.58 -25.02 6.22
N ALA A 226 -24.51 -24.11 5.93
CA ALA A 226 -24.25 -22.95 5.10
C ALA A 226 -23.15 -22.04 5.70
N GLN A 227 -23.16 -21.82 7.03
CA GLN A 227 -22.10 -21.05 7.72
C GLN A 227 -20.73 -21.72 7.59
N THR A 228 -20.66 -23.05 7.70
CA THR A 228 -19.41 -23.79 7.50
C THR A 228 -18.89 -23.60 6.08
N HIS A 229 -19.74 -23.68 5.07
CA HIS A 229 -19.34 -23.45 3.68
C HIS A 229 -18.91 -22.00 3.42
N VAL A 230 -19.59 -21.00 4.01
CA VAL A 230 -19.14 -19.59 3.94
C VAL A 230 -17.72 -19.44 4.50
N ASN A 231 -17.45 -20.05 5.67
CA ASN A 231 -16.11 -19.98 6.26
C ASN A 231 -15.03 -20.63 5.39
N HIS A 232 -15.34 -21.75 4.72
CA HIS A 232 -14.42 -22.37 3.76
C HIS A 232 -14.12 -21.46 2.57
N ILE A 233 -15.15 -20.81 2.00
CA ILE A 233 -14.96 -19.89 0.87
C ILE A 233 -14.13 -18.68 1.29
N LYS A 234 -14.34 -18.15 2.50
CA LYS A 234 -13.52 -17.07 3.06
C LYS A 234 -12.04 -17.48 3.17
N ALA A 235 -11.79 -18.70 3.66
CA ALA A 235 -10.42 -19.22 3.76
C ALA A 235 -9.77 -19.41 2.38
N GLU A 236 -10.52 -19.91 1.38
CA GLU A 236 -10.04 -20.01 -0.01
C GLU A 236 -9.73 -18.62 -0.59
N ALA A 237 -10.60 -17.62 -0.35
CA ALA A 237 -10.40 -16.24 -0.79
C ALA A 237 -9.18 -15.59 -0.13
N GLN A 238 -8.99 -15.81 1.19
CA GLN A 238 -7.83 -15.34 1.92
C GLN A 238 -6.53 -15.96 1.36
N SER A 239 -6.51 -17.26 1.13
CA SER A 239 -5.35 -17.95 0.57
C SER A 239 -4.97 -17.42 -0.83
N LEU A 240 -5.96 -17.15 -1.68
CA LEU A 240 -5.72 -16.57 -3.01
C LEU A 240 -5.20 -15.12 -2.91
N TYR A 241 -5.80 -14.31 -2.04
CA TYR A 241 -5.33 -12.94 -1.77
C TYR A 241 -3.88 -12.93 -1.30
N ASP A 242 -3.56 -13.77 -0.31
CA ASP A 242 -2.21 -13.87 0.27
C ASP A 242 -1.18 -14.32 -0.77
N SER A 243 -1.54 -15.27 -1.62
CA SER A 243 -0.68 -15.73 -2.71
C SER A 243 -0.31 -14.60 -3.67
N ILE A 244 -1.30 -13.84 -4.15
CA ILE A 244 -1.10 -12.71 -5.08
C ILE A 244 -0.31 -11.58 -4.39
N HIS A 245 -0.64 -11.25 -3.14
CA HIS A 245 0.00 -10.19 -2.38
C HIS A 245 1.45 -10.53 -2.00
N THR A 246 1.72 -11.76 -1.57
CA THR A 246 3.08 -12.23 -1.23
C THR A 246 3.95 -12.28 -2.48
N GLY A 247 3.40 -12.73 -3.61
CA GLY A 247 4.09 -12.69 -4.90
C GLY A 247 4.54 -11.26 -5.25
N ARG A 248 3.65 -10.25 -5.11
CA ARG A 248 4.03 -8.84 -5.32
C ARG A 248 5.18 -8.41 -4.42
N LYS A 249 5.13 -8.74 -3.12
CA LYS A 249 6.22 -8.40 -2.19
C LYS A 249 7.55 -9.02 -2.64
N ALA A 250 7.53 -10.27 -3.06
CA ALA A 250 8.73 -10.97 -3.56
C ALA A 250 9.31 -10.32 -4.83
N ALA A 251 8.44 -9.80 -5.73
CA ALA A 251 8.89 -9.12 -6.94
C ALA A 251 9.81 -7.92 -6.67
N PHE A 252 9.64 -7.23 -5.55
CA PHE A 252 10.43 -6.06 -5.18
C PHE A 252 11.57 -6.36 -4.19
N GLN A 253 11.80 -7.62 -3.86
CA GLN A 253 12.98 -8.02 -3.08
C GLN A 253 14.23 -8.16 -3.97
N SER A 254 15.39 -8.37 -3.34
CA SER A 254 16.70 -8.39 -4.00
C SER A 254 16.79 -9.32 -5.21
N ASN A 255 16.04 -10.41 -5.21
CA ASN A 255 16.04 -11.43 -6.27
C ASN A 255 14.84 -11.29 -7.25
N GLY A 256 13.95 -10.32 -7.03
CA GLY A 256 12.76 -10.12 -7.87
C GLY A 256 13.04 -9.26 -9.10
N GLY A 257 12.18 -9.37 -10.10
CA GLY A 257 12.23 -8.60 -11.36
C GLY A 257 11.75 -7.15 -11.21
N GLY A 258 11.25 -6.76 -10.03
CA GLY A 258 10.77 -5.41 -9.75
C GLY A 258 9.48 -5.08 -10.50
N TYR A 259 9.46 -3.89 -11.10
CA TYR A 259 8.28 -3.35 -11.79
C TYR A 259 7.75 -4.26 -12.92
N SER A 260 8.64 -4.86 -13.72
CA SER A 260 8.29 -5.72 -14.86
C SER A 260 8.11 -7.21 -14.49
N ASP A 261 8.19 -7.54 -13.20
CA ASP A 261 8.01 -8.90 -12.71
C ASP A 261 6.58 -9.39 -12.92
N PHE A 262 6.42 -10.68 -13.24
CA PHE A 262 5.11 -11.32 -13.41
C PHE A 262 4.22 -11.14 -12.18
N TYR A 263 4.75 -11.30 -10.98
CA TYR A 263 3.95 -11.18 -9.75
C TYR A 263 3.50 -9.74 -9.48
N ASN A 264 4.30 -8.74 -9.87
CA ASN A 264 3.82 -7.37 -9.85
C ASN A 264 2.73 -7.14 -10.90
N TYR A 265 2.91 -7.62 -12.12
CA TYR A 265 1.89 -7.59 -13.16
C TYR A 265 0.58 -8.23 -12.70
N GLN A 266 0.65 -9.43 -12.11
CA GLN A 266 -0.51 -10.16 -11.58
C GLN A 266 -1.28 -9.36 -10.53
N TRP A 267 -0.56 -8.72 -9.59
CA TRP A 267 -1.17 -7.85 -8.58
C TRP A 267 -1.85 -6.63 -9.21
N GLN A 268 -1.18 -5.95 -10.13
CA GLN A 268 -1.73 -4.77 -10.80
C GLN A 268 -2.95 -5.14 -11.66
N LYS A 269 -2.91 -6.27 -12.31
CA LYS A 269 -4.05 -6.80 -13.07
C LYS A 269 -5.22 -7.16 -12.14
N ALA A 270 -4.95 -7.79 -11.02
CA ALA A 270 -5.96 -8.08 -10.00
C ALA A 270 -6.60 -6.79 -9.44
N LYS A 271 -5.84 -5.72 -9.22
CA LYS A 271 -6.38 -4.39 -8.87
C LYS A 271 -7.24 -3.82 -10.00
N ALA A 272 -6.74 -3.79 -11.23
CA ALA A 272 -7.45 -3.24 -12.39
C ALA A 272 -8.77 -3.98 -12.69
N ASP A 273 -8.76 -5.30 -12.56
CA ASP A 273 -9.95 -6.12 -12.77
C ASP A 273 -10.89 -6.17 -11.54
N GLY A 274 -10.56 -5.49 -10.44
CA GLY A 274 -11.37 -5.43 -9.22
C GLY A 274 -11.33 -6.69 -8.36
N LEU A 275 -10.40 -7.61 -8.64
CA LEU A 275 -10.32 -8.89 -7.93
C LEU A 275 -9.91 -8.71 -6.47
N VAL A 276 -8.98 -7.79 -6.18
CA VAL A 276 -8.52 -7.46 -4.83
C VAL A 276 -9.69 -6.98 -3.96
N THR A 277 -10.51 -6.06 -4.48
CA THR A 277 -11.71 -5.56 -3.78
C THR A 277 -12.70 -6.70 -3.53
N THR A 278 -12.98 -7.51 -4.57
CA THR A 278 -13.91 -8.64 -4.45
C THR A 278 -13.46 -9.67 -3.43
N LEU A 279 -12.16 -10.02 -3.39
CA LEU A 279 -11.60 -10.93 -2.38
C LEU A 279 -11.77 -10.36 -0.97
N ASN A 280 -11.47 -9.07 -0.75
CA ASN A 280 -11.66 -8.41 0.54
C ASN A 280 -13.13 -8.38 0.96
N GLU A 281 -14.07 -8.15 0.03
CA GLU A 281 -15.51 -8.22 0.32
C GLU A 281 -15.94 -9.62 0.74
N ILE A 282 -15.40 -10.70 0.13
CA ILE A 282 -15.68 -12.08 0.53
C ILE A 282 -15.11 -12.38 1.92
N ILE A 283 -13.86 -11.99 2.16
CA ILE A 283 -13.14 -12.26 3.43
C ILE A 283 -13.85 -11.58 4.61
N ASN A 284 -14.27 -10.34 4.46
CA ASN A 284 -14.82 -9.52 5.53
C ASN A 284 -16.37 -9.62 5.67
N GLY A 285 -17.08 -10.07 4.64
CA GLY A 285 -18.54 -10.24 4.63
C GLY A 285 -18.99 -11.55 5.25
#